data_04a5b6baa1e90237e3c01a71a5f3a8e5
#
_entry.id   04a5b6baa1e90237e3c01a71a5f3a8e5
#
_cell.length_a   1.000
_cell.length_b   1.000
_cell.length_c   1.000
_cell.angle_alpha   90.00
_cell.angle_beta   90.00
_cell.angle_gamma   90.00
#
_symmetry.space_group_name_H-M   'P 1'
#
loop_
_entity.id
_entity.type
_entity.pdbx_description
1 polymer ?
#
loop_
_entity_poly.entity_id
_entity_poly.type
_entity_poly.pdbx_seq_one_letter_code
_entity_poly.pdbx_strand_id
1 'polypeptide(L)'
;MFKSFIIFYCFISFLFPQKIIYEKPKYFELKDILSIKQTKIKLPFNLSSLDKNSFFKYNFDDKDYYYLKIKLSNTIPTIFELKDDLDKTNMKFFLIDLNRNGWVGPYSNISNKYQLPKLTDRLKSKDILIELVIDSKNNFINPFNKVINSELKKIKLKKENNKKSSLMSNTRNHRRKILLSGYWPPSNECIRPFSTNIDLNPEGWIGQNWEESGFDVVSYFPTFEDPDCNSCGQGSGDLEVDYQDTSEDWWNIVDSINPVAIITFSRGMMLNQWELENYFVNWNQWVDDFTYPFQPTPAPPDSTFPLDSLRFSNLPMDSIVSQIFSSGLDLYPFIDEASGAGNYLSEFMGYHGVWYRSLFNPDPNPLNACFMSGHIHVGGQVAWQTGFEGAKISLREVIKALNNILPITGDLNQDGVLSILDFYLLLNVFTGDYELSELEFHIVDINNDSRVDIFDLILISDSVLPS
;
A
#
# COMPACT_ATOMS: atom_id res chain seq x y z
N MET A 1 -35.09 -61.60 15.29
CA MET A 1 -34.26 -60.89 14.28
C MET A 1 -34.60 -59.38 14.30
N PHE A 2 -33.94 -58.64 15.14
CA PHE A 2 -34.10 -57.20 15.21
C PHE A 2 -33.00 -56.54 14.34
N LYS A 3 -33.36 -55.81 13.27
CA LYS A 3 -32.48 -55.02 12.49
C LYS A 3 -32.46 -53.62 13.12
N SER A 4 -31.35 -53.29 13.76
CA SER A 4 -31.04 -51.94 14.22
C SER A 4 -30.72 -51.06 13.02
N PHE A 5 -31.56 -50.07 12.76
CA PHE A 5 -31.26 -48.95 11.85
C PHE A 5 -30.42 -47.93 12.63
N ILE A 6 -29.16 -47.86 12.31
CA ILE A 6 -28.30 -46.76 12.75
C ILE A 6 -28.58 -45.59 11.80
N ILE A 7 -29.31 -44.60 12.31
CA ILE A 7 -29.48 -43.30 11.63
C ILE A 7 -28.20 -42.49 11.88
N PHE A 8 -27.39 -42.39 10.84
CA PHE A 8 -26.26 -41.45 10.81
C PHE A 8 -26.85 -40.06 10.65
N TYR A 9 -26.96 -39.32 11.76
CA TYR A 9 -27.16 -37.87 11.70
C TYR A 9 -25.87 -37.23 11.22
N CYS A 10 -25.76 -37.00 9.89
CA CYS A 10 -24.83 -36.01 9.37
C CYS A 10 -25.24 -34.63 9.91
N PHE A 11 -24.57 -34.19 10.94
CA PHE A 11 -24.53 -32.77 11.27
C PHE A 11 -23.82 -32.04 10.11
N ILE A 12 -24.59 -31.67 9.11
CA ILE A 12 -24.20 -30.59 8.22
C ILE A 12 -24.31 -29.33 9.08
N SER A 13 -23.21 -28.97 9.74
CA SER A 13 -23.04 -27.62 10.22
C SER A 13 -23.05 -26.76 8.97
N PHE A 14 -24.18 -26.17 8.65
CA PHE A 14 -24.27 -24.99 7.83
C PHE A 14 -23.40 -23.95 8.55
N LEU A 15 -22.17 -23.80 8.11
CA LEU A 15 -21.39 -22.61 8.36
C LEU A 15 -22.14 -21.48 7.66
N PHE A 16 -23.14 -20.94 8.36
CA PHE A 16 -23.58 -19.60 8.03
C PHE A 16 -22.31 -18.74 8.05
N PRO A 17 -22.02 -17.99 6.98
CA PRO A 17 -20.93 -17.04 7.04
C PRO A 17 -21.18 -16.23 8.30
N GLN A 18 -20.22 -16.26 9.24
CA GLN A 18 -20.31 -15.43 10.43
C GLN A 18 -20.55 -14.03 9.91
N LYS A 19 -21.70 -13.46 10.26
CA LYS A 19 -22.02 -12.07 9.91
C LYS A 19 -20.94 -11.23 10.56
N ILE A 20 -19.95 -10.84 9.78
CA ILE A 20 -18.85 -10.02 10.28
C ILE A 20 -19.46 -8.67 10.62
N ILE A 21 -19.51 -8.37 11.91
CA ILE A 21 -20.02 -7.10 12.41
C ILE A 21 -18.86 -6.11 12.20
N TYR A 22 -18.94 -5.34 11.12
CA TYR A 22 -18.01 -4.27 10.84
C TYR A 22 -18.15 -3.18 11.87
N GLU A 23 -17.05 -2.81 12.46
CA GLU A 23 -17.02 -1.80 13.49
C GLU A 23 -16.90 -0.41 12.86
N LYS A 24 -17.95 0.36 13.00
CA LYS A 24 -18.03 1.74 12.59
C LYS A 24 -17.62 2.68 13.74
N PRO A 25 -16.89 3.78 13.47
CA PRO A 25 -16.62 4.79 14.49
C PRO A 25 -17.90 5.24 15.18
N LYS A 26 -17.89 5.29 16.49
CA LYS A 26 -19.03 5.72 17.32
C LYS A 26 -19.45 7.17 17.05
N TYR A 27 -18.50 7.98 16.56
CA TYR A 27 -18.75 9.35 16.15
C TYR A 27 -19.97 9.48 15.24
N PHE A 28 -20.16 8.60 14.27
CA PHE A 28 -21.27 8.72 13.31
C PHE A 28 -22.65 8.54 13.95
N GLU A 29 -22.73 7.87 15.08
CA GLU A 29 -23.96 7.78 15.88
C GLU A 29 -24.16 8.98 16.80
N LEU A 30 -23.08 9.65 17.21
CA LEU A 30 -23.05 10.66 18.25
C LEU A 30 -22.77 12.06 17.72
N LYS A 31 -22.52 12.27 16.44
CA LYS A 31 -22.05 13.52 15.85
C LYS A 31 -22.90 14.74 16.19
N ASP A 32 -24.21 14.53 16.37
CA ASP A 32 -25.16 15.60 16.68
C ASP A 32 -25.14 16.03 18.15
N ILE A 33 -24.56 15.20 19.04
CA ILE A 33 -24.48 15.45 20.48
C ILE A 33 -23.07 15.81 20.96
N LEU A 34 -22.04 15.54 20.17
CA LEU A 34 -20.65 15.78 20.55
C LEU A 34 -20.24 17.24 20.27
N SER A 35 -19.89 17.97 21.34
CA SER A 35 -19.27 19.29 21.24
C SER A 35 -17.75 19.18 21.32
N ILE A 36 -17.09 18.91 20.17
CA ILE A 36 -15.65 18.68 20.10
C ILE A 36 -14.93 19.97 19.72
N LYS A 37 -14.02 20.42 20.61
CA LYS A 37 -13.17 21.58 20.35
C LYS A 37 -12.17 21.26 19.22
N GLN A 38 -12.10 22.15 18.24
CA GLN A 38 -11.19 22.01 17.13
C GLN A 38 -9.78 22.51 17.47
N THR A 39 -8.78 21.71 17.19
CA THR A 39 -7.36 22.06 17.32
C THR A 39 -6.77 22.36 15.94
N LYS A 40 -6.35 23.61 15.74
CA LYS A 40 -5.65 23.99 14.49
C LYS A 40 -4.17 23.62 14.60
N ILE A 41 -3.65 22.91 13.61
CA ILE A 41 -2.25 22.49 13.59
C ILE A 41 -1.58 22.84 12.27
N LYS A 42 -0.25 22.95 12.31
CA LYS A 42 0.62 23.02 11.14
C LYS A 42 1.53 21.79 11.14
N LEU A 43 1.74 21.20 9.98
CA LEU A 43 2.58 20.02 9.83
C LEU A 43 4.07 20.39 9.70
N PRO A 44 4.98 19.57 10.22
CA PRO A 44 4.75 18.44 11.10
C PRO A 44 4.29 18.88 12.49
N PHE A 45 3.44 18.09 13.15
CA PHE A 45 2.93 18.39 14.48
C PHE A 45 3.16 17.20 15.42
N ASN A 46 3.74 17.48 16.59
CA ASN A 46 3.99 16.47 17.61
C ASN A 46 2.70 16.22 18.42
N LEU A 47 2.13 15.04 18.25
CA LEU A 47 0.96 14.57 18.99
C LEU A 47 1.33 13.88 20.30
N SER A 48 2.59 13.46 20.48
CA SER A 48 3.01 12.71 21.68
C SER A 48 2.89 13.50 22.98
N SER A 49 2.91 14.84 22.86
CA SER A 49 2.75 15.76 23.99
C SER A 49 1.31 15.98 24.43
N LEU A 50 0.33 15.51 23.66
CA LEU A 50 -1.08 15.65 24.02
C LEU A 50 -1.44 14.65 25.12
N ASP A 51 -1.96 15.18 26.22
CA ASP A 51 -2.46 14.42 27.34
C ASP A 51 -3.96 14.09 27.18
N LYS A 52 -4.51 13.37 28.15
CA LYS A 52 -5.93 13.02 28.21
C LYS A 52 -6.86 14.23 28.11
N ASN A 53 -6.47 15.39 28.68
CA ASN A 53 -7.29 16.60 28.73
C ASN A 53 -7.37 17.30 27.36
N SER A 54 -6.49 16.93 26.42
CA SER A 54 -6.52 17.41 25.04
C SER A 54 -7.65 16.79 24.23
N PHE A 55 -8.23 15.70 24.72
CA PHE A 55 -9.30 14.96 24.07
C PHE A 55 -10.64 15.21 24.76
N PHE A 56 -11.69 15.29 23.97
CA PHE A 56 -13.06 15.24 24.49
C PHE A 56 -13.39 13.80 24.87
N LYS A 57 -13.77 13.56 26.13
CA LYS A 57 -14.13 12.22 26.62
C LYS A 57 -15.63 12.00 26.59
N TYR A 58 -16.05 10.84 26.10
CA TYR A 58 -17.42 10.34 26.16
C TYR A 58 -17.43 8.90 26.67
N ASN A 59 -18.33 8.58 27.62
CA ASN A 59 -18.46 7.23 28.15
C ASN A 59 -19.72 6.58 27.60
N PHE A 60 -19.58 5.37 27.12
CA PHE A 60 -20.70 4.59 26.62
C PHE A 60 -20.37 3.09 26.72
N ASP A 61 -21.30 2.32 27.33
CA ASP A 61 -21.26 0.87 27.37
C ASP A 61 -19.92 0.29 27.87
N ASP A 62 -19.50 0.70 29.08
CA ASP A 62 -18.23 0.32 29.72
C ASP A 62 -16.95 0.66 28.91
N LYS A 63 -17.05 1.52 27.91
CA LYS A 63 -15.93 2.03 27.13
C LYS A 63 -15.79 3.52 27.25
N ASP A 64 -14.55 3.97 27.25
CA ASP A 64 -14.17 5.37 27.16
C ASP A 64 -13.82 5.71 25.71
N TYR A 65 -14.52 6.67 25.15
CA TYR A 65 -14.27 7.22 23.83
C TYR A 65 -13.58 8.58 23.99
N TYR A 66 -12.47 8.77 23.30
CA TYR A 66 -11.72 10.02 23.32
C TYR A 66 -11.64 10.59 21.91
N TYR A 67 -12.02 11.84 21.76
CA TYR A 67 -12.13 12.52 20.48
C TYR A 67 -11.17 13.70 20.40
N LEU A 68 -10.40 13.79 19.32
CA LEU A 68 -9.57 14.94 19.00
C LEU A 68 -9.85 15.39 17.57
N LYS A 69 -10.43 16.58 17.42
CA LYS A 69 -10.67 17.18 16.11
C LYS A 69 -9.50 18.06 15.70
N ILE A 70 -8.88 17.71 14.58
CA ILE A 70 -7.74 18.40 14.02
C ILE A 70 -8.18 19.16 12.77
N LYS A 71 -7.75 20.43 12.67
CA LYS A 71 -7.91 21.22 11.45
C LYS A 71 -6.55 21.62 10.90
N LEU A 72 -6.30 21.26 9.67
CA LEU A 72 -5.14 21.67 8.89
C LEU A 72 -5.40 23.03 8.22
N SER A 73 -4.36 23.79 7.98
CA SER A 73 -4.45 25.06 7.24
C SER A 73 -4.89 24.86 5.80
N ASN A 74 -4.45 23.77 5.18
CA ASN A 74 -4.77 23.37 3.82
C ASN A 74 -5.17 21.90 3.79
N THR A 75 -5.83 21.45 2.71
CA THR A 75 -6.00 20.04 2.41
C THR A 75 -4.66 19.47 1.98
N ILE A 76 -4.00 18.78 2.90
CA ILE A 76 -2.67 18.22 2.71
C ILE A 76 -2.74 16.74 3.01
N PRO A 77 -2.13 15.89 2.18
CA PRO A 77 -2.00 14.48 2.50
C PRO A 77 -1.25 14.28 3.81
N THR A 78 -1.85 13.58 4.76
CA THR A 78 -1.30 13.38 6.10
C THR A 78 -1.21 11.91 6.46
N ILE A 79 -0.19 11.58 7.24
CA ILE A 79 0.02 10.28 7.86
C ILE A 79 0.24 10.50 9.35
N PHE A 80 -0.29 9.61 10.18
CA PHE A 80 -0.05 9.60 11.61
C PHE A 80 1.01 8.54 11.93
N GLU A 81 2.08 8.97 12.56
CA GLU A 81 3.11 8.08 13.08
C GLU A 81 2.71 7.63 14.47
N LEU A 82 2.73 6.32 14.70
CA LEU A 82 2.36 5.70 15.96
C LEU A 82 3.58 5.47 16.85
N LYS A 83 3.36 5.30 18.14
CA LYS A 83 4.40 4.95 19.12
C LYS A 83 4.72 3.45 19.05
N ASP A 84 5.97 3.10 19.32
CA ASP A 84 6.45 1.71 19.26
C ASP A 84 5.91 0.81 20.37
N ASP A 85 5.38 1.35 21.47
CA ASP A 85 5.00 0.60 22.69
C ASP A 85 3.50 0.23 22.75
N LEU A 86 2.79 0.25 21.65
CA LEU A 86 1.33 0.06 21.61
C LEU A 86 0.88 -1.40 21.77
N ASP A 87 1.78 -2.36 21.63
CA ASP A 87 1.46 -3.80 21.63
C ASP A 87 0.86 -4.33 22.94
N LYS A 88 0.81 -3.52 23.98
CA LYS A 88 0.33 -3.90 25.34
C LYS A 88 -1.02 -3.30 25.73
N THR A 89 -1.66 -2.60 24.81
CA THR A 89 -2.87 -1.83 25.17
C THR A 89 -4.11 -2.37 24.43
N ASN A 90 -5.14 -2.76 25.16
CA ASN A 90 -6.47 -3.05 24.59
C ASN A 90 -7.14 -1.74 24.15
N MET A 91 -6.62 -1.17 23.07
CA MET A 91 -7.09 0.08 22.51
C MET A 91 -7.30 -0.09 21.01
N LYS A 92 -8.29 0.62 20.50
CA LYS A 92 -8.47 0.79 19.07
C LYS A 92 -8.70 2.26 18.75
N PHE A 93 -8.40 2.65 17.53
CA PHE A 93 -8.68 4.00 17.09
C PHE A 93 -9.06 4.05 15.62
N PHE A 94 -9.75 5.13 15.28
CA PHE A 94 -10.17 5.47 13.94
C PHE A 94 -9.67 6.86 13.59
N LEU A 95 -9.36 7.08 12.33
CA LEU A 95 -9.14 8.40 11.75
C LEU A 95 -10.28 8.69 10.79
N ILE A 96 -11.03 9.74 11.05
CA ILE A 96 -12.26 10.07 10.35
C ILE A 96 -12.04 11.31 9.49
N ASP A 97 -12.29 11.20 8.21
CA ASP A 97 -12.35 12.32 7.28
C ASP A 97 -13.73 12.98 7.38
N LEU A 98 -13.78 14.12 8.08
CA LEU A 98 -15.04 14.84 8.28
C LEU A 98 -15.57 15.50 7.01
N ASN A 99 -14.72 15.69 6.00
CA ASN A 99 -15.15 16.29 4.72
C ASN A 99 -15.89 15.28 3.85
N ARG A 100 -15.50 13.98 3.92
CA ARG A 100 -16.08 12.91 3.10
C ARG A 100 -16.99 11.96 3.86
N ASN A 101 -17.12 12.11 5.19
CA ASN A 101 -17.79 11.15 6.08
C ASN A 101 -17.23 9.72 6.02
N GLY A 102 -15.95 9.58 5.63
CA GLY A 102 -15.24 8.32 5.58
C GLY A 102 -14.31 8.13 6.79
N TRP A 103 -13.77 6.95 6.96
CA TRP A 103 -12.77 6.67 8.02
C TRP A 103 -11.80 5.59 7.59
N VAL A 104 -10.67 5.54 8.29
CA VAL A 104 -9.70 4.45 8.28
C VAL A 104 -9.55 3.88 9.68
N GLY A 105 -9.32 2.59 9.80
CA GLY A 105 -9.31 1.84 11.05
C GLY A 105 -10.47 0.82 11.11
N PRO A 106 -10.68 0.10 12.23
CA PRO A 106 -9.98 0.29 13.50
C PRO A 106 -8.52 -0.15 13.44
N TYR A 107 -7.61 0.71 13.85
CA TYR A 107 -6.24 0.29 14.17
C TYR A 107 -6.25 -0.27 15.59
N SER A 108 -5.87 -1.52 15.76
CA SER A 108 -5.96 -2.21 17.04
C SER A 108 -4.90 -3.30 17.12
N ASN A 109 -4.37 -3.53 18.30
CA ASN A 109 -3.47 -4.65 18.59
C ASN A 109 -4.21 -5.95 18.98
N ILE A 110 -5.54 -5.95 18.95
CA ILE A 110 -6.38 -7.09 19.38
C ILE A 110 -6.38 -8.22 18.34
N SER A 111 -6.17 -7.92 17.07
CA SER A 111 -6.01 -8.94 16.06
C SER A 111 -4.57 -9.46 16.06
N ASN A 112 -4.34 -10.55 16.79
CA ASN A 112 -3.03 -11.21 16.95
C ASN A 112 -2.32 -11.65 15.66
N LYS A 113 -2.78 -11.27 14.50
CA LYS A 113 -2.22 -11.69 13.22
C LYS A 113 -1.26 -10.66 12.60
N TYR A 114 -1.43 -9.38 12.92
CA TYR A 114 -0.60 -8.32 12.36
C TYR A 114 -0.26 -7.30 13.45
N GLN A 115 0.99 -6.90 13.54
CA GLN A 115 1.41 -5.78 14.40
C GLN A 115 0.72 -4.49 13.91
N LEU A 116 0.45 -3.56 14.84
CA LEU A 116 -0.03 -2.24 14.45
C LEU A 116 0.97 -1.58 13.51
N PRO A 117 0.53 -1.01 12.39
CA PRO A 117 1.43 -0.30 11.51
C PRO A 117 2.07 0.88 12.24
N LYS A 118 3.34 1.16 11.98
CA LYS A 118 4.00 2.36 12.53
C LYS A 118 3.41 3.66 11.96
N LEU A 119 2.81 3.56 10.81
CA LEU A 119 2.16 4.66 10.08
C LEU A 119 0.72 4.26 9.73
N THR A 120 -0.19 5.20 9.83
CA THR A 120 -1.56 5.01 9.34
C THR A 120 -1.65 5.15 7.83
N ASP A 121 -2.79 4.78 7.25
CA ASP A 121 -3.11 5.12 5.88
C ASP A 121 -3.09 6.65 5.67
N ARG A 122 -2.80 7.05 4.45
CA ARG A 122 -2.75 8.46 4.05
C ARG A 122 -4.16 9.04 4.00
N LEU A 123 -4.38 10.15 4.70
CA LEU A 123 -5.60 10.94 4.65
C LEU A 123 -5.33 12.26 3.94
N LYS A 124 -6.09 12.59 2.90
CA LYS A 124 -6.08 13.92 2.28
C LYS A 124 -7.35 14.68 2.68
N SER A 125 -7.34 15.21 3.89
CA SER A 125 -8.46 15.96 4.46
C SER A 125 -7.98 17.19 5.20
N LYS A 126 -8.84 18.21 5.26
CA LYS A 126 -8.60 19.42 6.03
C LYS A 126 -9.09 19.29 7.46
N ASP A 127 -10.17 18.55 7.67
CA ASP A 127 -10.80 18.35 8.96
C ASP A 127 -10.79 16.85 9.30
N ILE A 128 -9.91 16.48 10.24
CA ILE A 128 -9.69 15.10 10.67
C ILE A 128 -10.17 14.95 12.11
N LEU A 129 -10.93 13.90 12.39
CA LEU A 129 -11.28 13.51 13.73
C LEU A 129 -10.60 12.21 14.10
N ILE A 130 -9.93 12.18 15.22
CA ILE A 130 -9.41 10.98 15.86
C ILE A 130 -10.44 10.49 16.85
N GLU A 131 -10.84 9.22 16.76
CA GLU A 131 -11.62 8.54 17.78
C GLU A 131 -10.77 7.41 18.38
N LEU A 132 -10.47 7.50 19.70
CA LEU A 132 -9.82 6.44 20.46
C LEU A 132 -10.86 5.73 21.33
N VAL A 133 -10.82 4.41 21.35
CA VAL A 133 -11.71 3.57 22.15
C VAL A 133 -10.87 2.74 23.10
N ILE A 134 -11.12 2.88 24.41
CA ILE A 134 -10.39 2.20 25.47
C ILE A 134 -11.41 1.62 26.45
N ASP A 135 -11.19 0.39 26.92
CA ASP A 135 -12.02 -0.14 28.02
C ASP A 135 -11.91 0.74 29.25
N SER A 136 -13.04 1.08 29.88
CA SER A 136 -13.09 2.05 31.00
C SER A 136 -12.21 1.66 32.19
N LYS A 137 -11.81 0.39 32.27
CA LYS A 137 -10.89 -0.12 33.29
C LYS A 137 -9.43 0.16 33.00
N ASN A 138 -9.11 0.56 31.79
CA ASN A 138 -7.73 0.80 31.33
C ASN A 138 -7.36 2.28 31.42
N ASN A 139 -6.08 2.55 31.59
CA ASN A 139 -5.57 3.91 31.57
C ASN A 139 -5.57 4.47 30.14
N PHE A 140 -5.81 5.77 30.02
CA PHE A 140 -5.64 6.48 28.76
C PHE A 140 -4.19 6.41 28.29
N ILE A 141 -4.00 5.99 27.06
CA ILE A 141 -2.71 6.01 26.36
C ILE A 141 -2.92 6.73 25.03
N ASN A 142 -2.09 7.74 24.77
CA ASN A 142 -2.06 8.41 23.48
C ASN A 142 -1.18 7.59 22.52
N PRO A 143 -1.74 6.99 21.44
CA PRO A 143 -0.98 6.13 20.53
C PRO A 143 -0.11 6.89 19.54
N PHE A 144 -0.32 8.19 19.42
CA PHE A 144 0.31 8.97 18.36
C PHE A 144 1.65 9.56 18.79
N ASN A 145 2.61 9.51 17.89
CA ASN A 145 3.87 10.22 17.99
C ASN A 145 3.73 11.60 17.34
N LYS A 146 3.48 11.63 16.05
CA LYS A 146 3.31 12.89 15.31
C LYS A 146 2.39 12.70 14.09
N VAL A 147 1.91 13.82 13.59
CA VAL A 147 1.27 13.90 12.27
C VAL A 147 2.19 14.64 11.32
N ILE A 148 2.39 14.07 10.14
CA ILE A 148 3.31 14.57 9.14
C ILE A 148 2.61 14.71 7.78
N ASN A 149 3.16 15.57 6.94
CA ASN A 149 2.81 15.56 5.53
C ASN A 149 3.35 14.26 4.92
N SER A 150 2.50 13.52 4.22
CA SER A 150 2.87 12.29 3.52
C SER A 150 3.60 12.53 2.19
N GLU A 151 3.80 13.80 1.80
CA GLU A 151 4.80 14.10 0.79
C GLU A 151 6.14 13.65 1.35
N LEU A 152 6.66 12.63 0.74
CA LEU A 152 7.71 11.76 1.20
C LEU A 152 8.88 12.50 1.83
N LYS A 153 8.90 12.60 3.14
CA LYS A 153 10.12 12.91 3.89
C LYS A 153 10.79 11.58 4.24
N LYS A 154 12.11 11.52 4.10
CA LYS A 154 12.97 10.40 4.47
C LYS A 154 12.52 9.82 5.82
N ILE A 155 11.90 8.64 5.78
CA ILE A 155 11.63 7.87 6.99
C ILE A 155 12.95 7.19 7.33
N LYS A 156 13.64 7.68 8.36
CA LYS A 156 14.78 6.95 8.92
C LYS A 156 14.23 5.67 9.54
N LEU A 157 14.46 4.55 8.88
CA LEU A 157 14.21 3.25 9.46
C LEU A 157 15.10 3.12 10.71
N LYS A 158 14.49 2.93 11.88
CA LYS A 158 15.25 2.67 13.10
C LYS A 158 15.79 1.25 13.04
N LYS A 159 17.07 1.11 13.37
CA LYS A 159 17.76 -0.16 13.54
C LYS A 159 17.06 -0.98 14.63
N GLU A 160 16.34 -2.03 14.27
CA GLU A 160 15.86 -3.02 15.22
C GLU A 160 16.85 -4.20 15.23
N ASN A 161 17.35 -4.52 16.43
CA ASN A 161 18.20 -5.70 16.65
C ASN A 161 17.35 -6.97 16.49
N ASN A 162 17.29 -7.52 15.30
CA ASN A 162 16.63 -8.79 15.05
C ASN A 162 17.63 -9.95 15.12
N LYS A 163 17.24 -10.97 15.89
CA LYS A 163 17.92 -12.25 16.01
C LYS A 163 18.11 -12.91 14.64
N LYS A 164 19.32 -13.38 14.40
CA LYS A 164 19.72 -14.19 13.25
C LYS A 164 18.68 -15.27 12.95
N SER A 165 18.09 -15.25 11.78
CA SER A 165 17.55 -16.45 11.13
C SER A 165 18.48 -16.80 9.97
N SER A 166 19.19 -17.90 10.10
CA SER A 166 20.04 -18.46 9.06
C SER A 166 19.17 -19.13 8.01
N LEU A 167 19.00 -18.51 6.87
CA LEU A 167 18.51 -19.15 5.65
C LEU A 167 19.34 -18.65 4.47
N MET A 168 20.50 -19.28 4.30
CA MET A 168 21.16 -19.26 3.00
C MET A 168 20.38 -20.16 2.05
N SER A 169 19.76 -19.62 1.04
CA SER A 169 19.41 -20.38 -0.16
C SER A 169 19.28 -19.49 -1.39
N ASN A 170 20.11 -19.83 -2.36
CA ASN A 170 19.96 -19.61 -3.80
C ASN A 170 20.08 -18.17 -4.33
N THR A 171 21.14 -17.99 -5.11
CA THR A 171 21.42 -16.94 -6.08
C THR A 171 20.16 -16.50 -6.86
N ARG A 172 19.41 -15.54 -6.37
CA ARG A 172 18.37 -14.84 -7.10
C ARG A 172 18.72 -13.35 -7.13
N ASN A 173 18.53 -12.77 -8.28
CA ASN A 173 18.62 -11.32 -8.48
C ASN A 173 17.66 -10.63 -7.49
N HIS A 174 18.16 -9.99 -6.43
CA HIS A 174 17.38 -9.46 -5.31
C HIS A 174 16.94 -8.00 -5.51
N ARG A 175 16.93 -7.50 -6.76
CA ARG A 175 16.41 -6.16 -6.98
C ARG A 175 14.97 -6.05 -6.51
N ARG A 176 14.67 -4.91 -5.88
CA ARG A 176 13.33 -4.56 -5.44
C ARG A 176 12.39 -4.47 -6.64
N LYS A 177 11.17 -4.97 -6.49
CA LYS A 177 10.24 -5.08 -7.62
C LYS A 177 9.09 -4.10 -7.47
N ILE A 178 8.69 -3.50 -8.58
CA ILE A 178 7.47 -2.73 -8.72
C ILE A 178 6.49 -3.56 -9.53
N LEU A 179 5.30 -3.79 -8.98
CA LEU A 179 4.24 -4.54 -9.64
C LEU A 179 3.28 -3.58 -10.34
N LEU A 180 3.03 -3.88 -11.60
CA LEU A 180 1.96 -3.27 -12.39
C LEU A 180 0.89 -4.32 -12.66
N SER A 181 -0.38 -3.93 -12.57
CA SER A 181 -1.48 -4.79 -13.05
C SER A 181 -2.40 -4.01 -13.97
N GLY A 182 -3.05 -4.70 -14.87
CA GLY A 182 -3.94 -4.08 -15.86
C GLY A 182 -5.17 -4.92 -16.10
N TYR A 183 -6.20 -4.28 -16.63
CA TYR A 183 -7.42 -4.92 -17.08
C TYR A 183 -7.63 -4.68 -18.57
N TRP A 184 -8.78 -4.13 -18.96
CA TRP A 184 -9.13 -3.92 -20.36
C TRP A 184 -8.19 -2.95 -21.08
N PRO A 185 -7.99 -3.13 -22.39
CA PRO A 185 -7.26 -2.14 -23.20
C PRO A 185 -7.87 -0.73 -23.08
N PRO A 186 -7.06 0.32 -23.14
CA PRO A 186 -5.63 0.28 -23.39
C PRO A 186 -4.76 0.07 -22.13
N SER A 187 -5.34 -0.11 -20.94
CA SER A 187 -4.57 -0.15 -19.68
C SER A 187 -3.56 -1.30 -19.63
N ASN A 188 -3.94 -2.51 -20.05
CA ASN A 188 -3.02 -3.65 -20.16
C ASN A 188 -1.94 -3.43 -21.24
N GLU A 189 -2.30 -2.79 -22.36
CA GLU A 189 -1.35 -2.52 -23.43
C GLU A 189 -0.26 -1.51 -23.03
N CYS A 190 -0.63 -0.52 -22.19
CA CYS A 190 0.33 0.45 -21.65
C CYS A 190 1.43 -0.17 -20.80
N ILE A 191 1.19 -1.35 -20.22
CA ILE A 191 2.13 -2.03 -19.32
C ILE A 191 2.65 -3.35 -19.88
N ARG A 192 2.20 -3.78 -21.06
CA ARG A 192 2.61 -5.02 -21.73
C ARG A 192 4.13 -5.20 -21.82
N PRO A 193 4.94 -4.17 -22.15
CA PRO A 193 6.40 -4.32 -22.24
C PRO A 193 7.08 -4.73 -20.93
N PHE A 194 6.40 -4.59 -19.78
CA PHE A 194 6.89 -5.00 -18.48
C PHE A 194 6.51 -6.44 -18.11
N SER A 195 5.77 -7.16 -18.95
CA SER A 195 5.48 -8.58 -18.70
C SER A 195 6.69 -9.46 -18.95
N THR A 196 6.95 -10.36 -17.99
CA THR A 196 7.97 -11.41 -18.12
C THR A 196 7.47 -12.63 -18.89
N ASN A 197 6.16 -12.71 -19.14
CA ASN A 197 5.55 -13.79 -19.91
C ASN A 197 5.77 -13.54 -21.41
N ILE A 198 6.54 -14.43 -22.05
CA ILE A 198 6.90 -14.30 -23.47
C ILE A 198 5.70 -14.39 -24.40
N ASP A 199 4.63 -15.10 -24.01
CA ASP A 199 3.42 -15.22 -24.82
C ASP A 199 2.62 -13.90 -24.81
N LEU A 200 2.70 -13.13 -23.71
CA LEU A 200 2.08 -11.83 -23.58
C LEU A 200 2.94 -10.70 -24.15
N ASN A 201 4.25 -10.86 -24.10
CA ASN A 201 5.24 -9.88 -24.52
C ASN A 201 6.33 -10.50 -25.38
N PRO A 202 6.03 -10.82 -26.65
CA PRO A 202 7.00 -11.47 -27.55
C PRO A 202 8.21 -10.59 -27.89
N GLU A 203 8.13 -9.28 -27.69
CA GLU A 203 9.26 -8.36 -27.88
C GLU A 203 10.28 -8.44 -26.73
N GLY A 204 9.93 -9.08 -25.64
CA GLY A 204 10.78 -9.31 -24.48
C GLY A 204 10.59 -8.30 -23.36
N TRP A 205 10.90 -8.74 -22.17
CA TRP A 205 10.75 -7.96 -20.94
C TRP A 205 11.78 -6.84 -20.84
N ILE A 206 11.31 -5.60 -20.70
CA ILE A 206 12.16 -4.41 -20.58
C ILE A 206 12.32 -3.93 -19.11
N GLY A 207 11.65 -4.59 -18.17
CA GLY A 207 11.55 -4.13 -16.79
C GLY A 207 12.75 -4.46 -15.91
N GLN A 208 13.75 -5.22 -16.40
CA GLN A 208 14.93 -5.57 -15.63
C GLN A 208 15.81 -4.35 -15.38
N ASN A 209 16.06 -4.02 -14.09
CA ASN A 209 16.81 -2.83 -13.72
C ASN A 209 16.39 -1.60 -14.53
N TRP A 210 15.07 -1.38 -14.54
CA TRP A 210 14.44 -0.46 -15.45
C TRP A 210 15.06 0.95 -15.37
N GLU A 211 15.54 1.45 -16.50
CA GLU A 211 16.25 2.73 -16.61
C GLU A 211 17.40 2.86 -15.59
N GLU A 212 18.09 1.77 -15.30
CA GLU A 212 19.22 1.73 -14.33
C GLU A 212 18.85 2.20 -12.93
N SER A 213 17.56 2.12 -12.58
CA SER A 213 17.01 2.68 -11.34
C SER A 213 17.24 1.82 -10.08
N GLY A 214 17.76 0.59 -10.24
CA GLY A 214 17.86 -0.39 -9.15
C GLY A 214 16.56 -1.16 -8.87
N PHE A 215 15.51 -0.94 -9.67
CA PHE A 215 14.24 -1.65 -9.56
C PHE A 215 13.96 -2.53 -10.77
N ASP A 216 13.40 -3.70 -10.51
CA ASP A 216 12.75 -4.51 -11.55
C ASP A 216 11.26 -4.13 -11.63
N VAL A 217 10.73 -3.93 -12.81
CA VAL A 217 9.31 -3.65 -13.05
C VAL A 217 8.68 -4.84 -13.72
N VAL A 218 7.61 -5.37 -13.16
CA VAL A 218 6.88 -6.53 -13.69
C VAL A 218 5.40 -6.22 -13.83
N SER A 219 4.75 -6.79 -14.85
CA SER A 219 3.32 -6.58 -15.07
C SER A 219 2.57 -7.87 -15.26
N TYR A 220 1.30 -7.88 -14.79
CA TYR A 220 0.33 -8.96 -14.91
C TYR A 220 -1.00 -8.40 -15.39
N PHE A 221 -1.62 -9.05 -16.35
CA PHE A 221 -2.89 -8.61 -16.93
C PHE A 221 -3.49 -9.73 -17.80
N PRO A 222 -4.83 -9.77 -17.96
CA PRO A 222 -5.47 -10.73 -18.85
C PRO A 222 -5.28 -10.39 -20.33
N THR A 223 -5.46 -11.39 -21.18
CA THR A 223 -5.50 -11.25 -22.64
C THR A 223 -6.94 -11.24 -23.15
N PHE A 224 -7.12 -10.62 -24.30
CA PHE A 224 -8.40 -10.51 -24.99
C PHE A 224 -8.22 -10.91 -26.47
N GLU A 225 -9.25 -11.55 -27.05
CA GLU A 225 -9.22 -11.91 -28.47
C GLU A 225 -9.14 -10.68 -29.37
N ASP A 226 -9.83 -9.62 -29.00
CA ASP A 226 -9.76 -8.31 -29.67
C ASP A 226 -9.03 -7.33 -28.75
N PRO A 227 -7.77 -6.99 -29.04
CA PRO A 227 -6.99 -6.08 -28.20
C PRO A 227 -7.48 -4.63 -28.21
N ASP A 228 -8.36 -4.25 -29.13
CA ASP A 228 -8.97 -2.90 -29.23
C ASP A 228 -10.43 -2.88 -28.74
N CYS A 229 -10.88 -3.91 -28.06
CA CYS A 229 -12.27 -4.05 -27.64
C CYS A 229 -12.76 -2.93 -26.70
N ASN A 230 -14.02 -2.57 -26.84
CA ASN A 230 -14.71 -1.62 -25.95
C ASN A 230 -15.46 -2.30 -24.80
N SER A 231 -15.84 -3.55 -24.97
CA SER A 231 -16.47 -4.41 -23.98
C SER A 231 -15.83 -5.79 -24.10
N CYS A 232 -14.76 -5.95 -23.37
CA CYS A 232 -13.82 -7.05 -23.61
C CYS A 232 -14.21 -8.35 -22.90
N GLY A 233 -15.24 -8.33 -22.05
CA GLY A 233 -15.59 -9.47 -21.22
C GLY A 233 -14.53 -9.73 -20.15
N GLN A 234 -14.45 -10.98 -19.72
CA GLN A 234 -13.55 -11.42 -18.65
C GLN A 234 -12.08 -11.46 -19.09
N GLY A 235 -11.79 -11.82 -20.34
CA GLY A 235 -10.46 -12.11 -20.81
C GLY A 235 -10.02 -13.53 -20.45
N SER A 236 -8.71 -13.78 -20.47
CA SER A 236 -8.11 -15.05 -20.08
C SER A 236 -6.69 -14.86 -19.56
N GLY A 237 -6.26 -15.70 -18.63
CA GLY A 237 -4.93 -15.67 -18.02
C GLY A 237 -4.92 -15.01 -16.65
N ASP A 238 -3.78 -14.42 -16.27
CA ASP A 238 -3.64 -13.79 -14.97
C ASP A 238 -4.56 -12.56 -14.81
N LEU A 239 -5.18 -12.42 -13.66
CA LEU A 239 -6.05 -11.29 -13.29
C LEU A 239 -7.20 -11.09 -14.28
N GLU A 240 -7.92 -12.14 -14.65
CA GLU A 240 -9.12 -12.02 -15.45
C GLU A 240 -10.09 -10.99 -14.85
N VAL A 241 -10.84 -10.30 -15.70
CA VAL A 241 -11.78 -9.24 -15.23
C VAL A 241 -12.99 -9.88 -14.58
N ASP A 242 -12.74 -10.51 -13.44
CA ASP A 242 -13.63 -11.31 -12.61
C ASP A 242 -13.21 -11.14 -11.14
N TYR A 243 -14.16 -11.10 -10.22
CA TYR A 243 -13.85 -10.85 -8.80
C TYR A 243 -13.10 -12.01 -8.16
N GLN A 244 -13.48 -13.25 -8.47
CA GLN A 244 -12.90 -14.45 -7.88
C GLN A 244 -11.49 -14.67 -8.41
N ASP A 245 -11.32 -14.61 -9.72
CA ASP A 245 -10.04 -14.82 -10.38
C ASP A 245 -9.06 -13.71 -10.01
N THR A 246 -9.50 -12.43 -9.99
CA THR A 246 -8.68 -11.33 -9.49
C THR A 246 -8.21 -11.57 -8.05
N SER A 247 -9.09 -12.02 -7.15
CA SER A 247 -8.70 -12.27 -5.74
C SER A 247 -7.71 -13.42 -5.62
N GLU A 248 -7.94 -14.52 -6.33
CA GLU A 248 -7.08 -15.71 -6.26
C GLU A 248 -5.69 -15.41 -6.84
N ASP A 249 -5.64 -14.84 -8.02
CA ASP A 249 -4.39 -14.50 -8.70
C ASP A 249 -3.61 -13.43 -7.95
N TRP A 250 -4.31 -12.42 -7.42
CA TRP A 250 -3.68 -11.32 -6.70
C TRP A 250 -2.74 -11.80 -5.60
N TRP A 251 -3.24 -12.65 -4.70
CA TRP A 251 -2.44 -13.10 -3.57
C TRP A 251 -1.28 -13.98 -4.01
N ASN A 252 -1.47 -14.83 -5.02
CA ASN A 252 -0.41 -15.64 -5.60
C ASN A 252 0.69 -14.78 -6.25
N ILE A 253 0.30 -13.73 -6.98
CA ILE A 253 1.22 -12.81 -7.65
C ILE A 253 2.01 -12.01 -6.61
N VAL A 254 1.34 -11.33 -5.67
CA VAL A 254 2.03 -10.47 -4.70
C VAL A 254 2.96 -11.26 -3.78
N ASP A 255 2.59 -12.48 -3.39
CA ASP A 255 3.44 -13.38 -2.60
C ASP A 255 4.71 -13.81 -3.37
N SER A 256 4.59 -14.02 -4.69
CA SER A 256 5.72 -14.39 -5.54
C SER A 256 6.63 -13.21 -5.86
N ILE A 257 6.07 -12.01 -6.00
CA ILE A 257 6.78 -10.80 -6.42
C ILE A 257 7.37 -10.06 -5.22
N ASN A 258 6.65 -10.02 -4.10
CA ASN A 258 6.99 -9.22 -2.92
C ASN A 258 7.27 -7.74 -3.28
N PRO A 259 6.29 -7.02 -3.83
CA PRO A 259 6.52 -5.72 -4.44
C PRO A 259 6.71 -4.62 -3.39
N VAL A 260 7.69 -3.73 -3.62
CA VAL A 260 7.89 -2.53 -2.81
C VAL A 260 6.91 -1.40 -3.18
N ALA A 261 6.36 -1.46 -4.40
CA ALA A 261 5.28 -0.59 -4.83
C ALA A 261 4.36 -1.30 -5.82
N ILE A 262 3.11 -0.87 -5.86
CA ILE A 262 2.07 -1.43 -6.72
C ILE A 262 1.35 -0.28 -7.43
N ILE A 263 1.23 -0.35 -8.75
CA ILE A 263 0.38 0.52 -9.53
C ILE A 263 -0.59 -0.36 -10.31
N THR A 264 -1.86 -0.25 -10.00
CA THR A 264 -2.90 -0.94 -10.75
C THR A 264 -3.46 -0.02 -11.84
N PHE A 265 -3.77 -0.57 -12.99
CA PHE A 265 -4.31 0.15 -14.13
C PHE A 265 -5.63 -0.46 -14.56
N SER A 266 -6.56 0.38 -14.98
CA SER A 266 -7.78 -0.07 -15.64
C SER A 266 -8.24 0.92 -16.69
N ARG A 267 -9.23 0.49 -17.50
CA ARG A 267 -9.81 1.35 -18.53
C ARG A 267 -10.73 2.37 -17.89
N GLY A 268 -10.46 3.65 -18.14
CA GLY A 268 -11.31 4.77 -17.76
C GLY A 268 -12.40 5.09 -18.77
N MET A 269 -13.38 5.86 -18.35
CA MET A 269 -14.56 6.20 -19.17
C MET A 269 -14.31 7.34 -20.16
N MET A 270 -13.47 8.32 -19.81
CA MET A 270 -13.18 9.45 -20.71
C MET A 270 -12.16 9.06 -21.78
N LEU A 271 -12.11 9.83 -22.86
CA LEU A 271 -11.38 9.45 -24.06
C LEU A 271 -9.86 9.35 -23.84
N ASN A 272 -9.26 10.35 -23.20
CA ASN A 272 -7.82 10.49 -23.03
C ASN A 272 -7.41 10.75 -21.58
N GLN A 273 -8.22 10.35 -20.60
CA GLN A 273 -7.90 10.55 -19.19
C GLN A 273 -6.66 9.77 -18.74
N TRP A 274 -5.97 10.37 -17.78
CA TRP A 274 -4.98 9.71 -16.93
C TRP A 274 -5.35 10.05 -15.50
N GLU A 275 -6.30 9.31 -14.96
CA GLU A 275 -6.95 9.60 -13.70
C GLU A 275 -6.30 8.81 -12.58
N LEU A 276 -5.88 9.50 -11.55
CA LEU A 276 -5.27 8.91 -10.37
C LEU A 276 -6.31 8.88 -9.25
N GLU A 277 -6.65 7.69 -8.80
CA GLU A 277 -7.61 7.49 -7.72
C GLU A 277 -7.01 7.83 -6.36
N ASN A 278 -7.69 8.69 -5.61
CA ASN A 278 -7.21 9.12 -4.30
C ASN A 278 -7.53 8.13 -3.18
N TYR A 279 -8.65 7.40 -3.25
CA TYR A 279 -9.07 6.44 -2.24
C TYR A 279 -9.91 5.32 -2.83
N PHE A 280 -10.07 4.26 -2.04
CA PHE A 280 -10.82 3.04 -2.34
C PHE A 280 -11.71 2.71 -1.16
N VAL A 281 -12.87 2.12 -1.45
CA VAL A 281 -13.89 1.81 -0.45
C VAL A 281 -14.06 0.30 -0.31
N ASN A 282 -14.16 -0.18 0.92
CA ASN A 282 -14.47 -1.58 1.19
C ASN A 282 -15.98 -1.84 1.01
N TRP A 283 -16.40 -2.01 -0.24
CA TRP A 283 -17.79 -2.19 -0.62
C TRP A 283 -18.34 -3.59 -0.31
N ASN A 284 -19.64 -3.69 -0.04
CA ASN A 284 -20.39 -4.94 -0.02
C ASN A 284 -21.39 -5.08 -1.17
N GLN A 285 -21.52 -4.05 -1.99
CA GLN A 285 -22.35 -4.04 -3.17
C GLN A 285 -21.51 -3.61 -4.36
N TRP A 286 -21.30 -4.54 -5.26
CA TRP A 286 -20.46 -4.36 -6.44
C TRP A 286 -21.33 -4.43 -7.70
N VAL A 287 -20.84 -3.90 -8.80
CA VAL A 287 -21.44 -4.13 -10.11
C VAL A 287 -21.16 -5.56 -10.52
N ASP A 288 -22.15 -6.25 -11.07
CA ASP A 288 -21.99 -7.63 -11.54
C ASP A 288 -20.85 -7.72 -12.57
N ASP A 289 -20.00 -8.73 -12.40
CA ASP A 289 -19.00 -9.12 -13.41
C ASP A 289 -19.59 -10.08 -14.47
N PHE A 290 -18.75 -10.84 -15.13
CA PHE A 290 -19.14 -11.67 -16.27
C PHE A 290 -19.47 -13.11 -15.90
N THR A 291 -19.07 -13.56 -14.69
CA THR A 291 -19.08 -14.96 -14.29
C THR A 291 -19.77 -15.16 -12.94
N TYR A 292 -20.59 -16.20 -12.82
CA TYR A 292 -21.17 -16.53 -11.52
C TYR A 292 -20.05 -16.90 -10.51
N PRO A 293 -20.10 -16.29 -9.30
CA PRO A 293 -21.23 -15.67 -8.60
C PRO A 293 -21.49 -14.17 -8.86
N PHE A 294 -20.94 -13.53 -9.88
CA PHE A 294 -21.10 -12.13 -10.31
C PHE A 294 -20.69 -11.05 -9.30
N GLN A 295 -20.52 -11.39 -8.05
CA GLN A 295 -20.16 -10.50 -6.94
C GLN A 295 -18.98 -11.09 -6.18
N PRO A 296 -18.14 -10.27 -5.57
CA PRO A 296 -17.07 -10.78 -4.72
C PRO A 296 -17.60 -11.73 -3.65
N THR A 297 -16.88 -12.80 -3.39
CA THR A 297 -17.19 -13.72 -2.31
C THR A 297 -15.93 -14.00 -1.50
N PRO A 298 -15.79 -13.42 -0.30
CA PRO A 298 -16.78 -12.62 0.45
C PRO A 298 -17.04 -11.22 -0.12
N ALA A 299 -18.15 -10.60 0.28
CA ALA A 299 -18.45 -9.19 0.11
C ALA A 299 -18.72 -8.55 1.48
N PRO A 300 -17.92 -7.59 1.93
CA PRO A 300 -16.77 -6.99 1.25
C PRO A 300 -15.59 -7.97 1.13
N PRO A 301 -14.66 -7.72 0.20
CA PRO A 301 -13.49 -8.60 -0.02
C PRO A 301 -12.56 -8.63 1.19
N ASP A 302 -12.36 -7.51 1.84
CA ASP A 302 -11.59 -7.39 3.08
C ASP A 302 -12.52 -7.52 4.29
N SER A 303 -12.65 -8.75 4.77
CA SER A 303 -13.47 -9.05 5.95
C SER A 303 -12.85 -8.57 7.27
N THR A 304 -11.60 -8.13 7.27
CA THR A 304 -10.88 -7.64 8.44
C THR A 304 -11.01 -6.13 8.63
N PHE A 305 -11.57 -5.44 7.64
CA PHE A 305 -11.71 -4.00 7.63
C PHE A 305 -13.19 -3.59 7.57
N PRO A 306 -13.61 -2.50 8.25
CA PRO A 306 -15.01 -2.13 8.30
C PRO A 306 -15.61 -1.85 6.92
N LEU A 307 -16.89 -2.18 6.76
CA LEU A 307 -17.68 -1.78 5.59
C LEU A 307 -17.67 -0.26 5.44
N ASP A 308 -17.65 0.22 4.22
CA ASP A 308 -17.60 1.65 3.85
C ASP A 308 -16.35 2.39 4.37
N SER A 309 -15.35 1.68 4.89
CA SER A 309 -14.09 2.30 5.26
C SER A 309 -13.23 2.61 4.04
N LEU A 310 -12.38 3.62 4.16
CA LEU A 310 -11.55 4.14 3.08
C LEU A 310 -10.10 3.71 3.24
N ARG A 311 -9.51 3.24 2.14
CA ARG A 311 -8.06 3.10 1.99
C ARG A 311 -7.57 4.10 0.95
N PHE A 312 -6.45 4.75 1.21
CA PHE A 312 -5.97 5.85 0.38
C PHE A 312 -4.77 5.44 -0.47
N SER A 313 -4.75 5.91 -1.71
CA SER A 313 -3.54 5.91 -2.52
C SER A 313 -2.46 6.77 -1.86
N ASN A 314 -1.22 6.36 -1.98
CA ASN A 314 -0.06 7.17 -1.61
C ASN A 314 0.97 7.29 -2.74
N LEU A 315 0.54 7.05 -3.98
CA LEU A 315 1.35 7.42 -5.14
C LEU A 315 1.68 8.92 -5.10
N PRO A 316 2.79 9.35 -5.69
CA PRO A 316 3.16 10.77 -5.79
C PRO A 316 2.29 11.48 -6.85
N MET A 317 0.96 11.49 -6.63
CA MET A 317 -0.04 11.85 -7.63
C MET A 317 0.14 13.26 -8.19
N ASP A 318 0.42 14.25 -7.34
CA ASP A 318 0.64 15.63 -7.79
C ASP A 318 1.85 15.73 -8.75
N SER A 319 2.92 14.97 -8.46
CA SER A 319 4.10 14.90 -9.33
C SER A 319 3.79 14.20 -10.65
N ILE A 320 3.07 13.08 -10.62
CA ILE A 320 2.67 12.35 -11.82
C ILE A 320 1.83 13.27 -12.72
N VAL A 321 0.79 13.92 -12.18
CA VAL A 321 -0.07 14.85 -12.92
C VAL A 321 0.77 15.97 -13.55
N SER A 322 1.64 16.60 -12.77
CA SER A 322 2.49 17.68 -13.24
C SER A 322 3.44 17.25 -14.37
N GLN A 323 4.06 16.07 -14.25
CA GLN A 323 5.00 15.58 -15.27
C GLN A 323 4.30 15.16 -16.55
N ILE A 324 3.13 14.49 -16.46
CA ILE A 324 2.36 14.14 -17.66
C ILE A 324 1.86 15.41 -18.35
N PHE A 325 1.35 16.38 -17.61
CA PHE A 325 0.93 17.66 -18.18
C PHE A 325 2.10 18.36 -18.90
N SER A 326 3.28 18.36 -18.29
CA SER A 326 4.48 19.03 -18.84
C SER A 326 5.08 18.28 -20.03
N SER A 327 4.79 16.98 -20.18
CA SER A 327 5.32 16.14 -21.28
C SER A 327 4.76 16.49 -22.65
N GLY A 328 3.58 17.13 -22.70
CA GLY A 328 2.85 17.40 -23.93
C GLY A 328 2.20 16.18 -24.59
N LEU A 329 2.14 15.05 -23.87
CA LEU A 329 1.37 13.88 -24.33
C LEU A 329 -0.12 14.22 -24.45
N ASP A 330 -0.80 13.58 -25.39
CA ASP A 330 -2.25 13.68 -25.52
C ASP A 330 -2.96 12.87 -24.41
N LEU A 331 -2.71 13.30 -23.17
CA LEU A 331 -3.31 12.76 -21.95
C LEU A 331 -3.87 13.91 -21.12
N TYR A 332 -5.02 13.66 -20.49
CA TYR A 332 -5.63 14.56 -19.53
C TYR A 332 -5.42 14.03 -18.09
N PRO A 333 -4.32 14.44 -17.42
CA PRO A 333 -3.99 13.93 -16.09
C PRO A 333 -4.76 14.71 -15.01
N PHE A 334 -5.35 13.99 -14.05
CA PHE A 334 -6.00 14.58 -12.88
C PHE A 334 -6.08 13.59 -11.72
N ILE A 335 -6.34 14.10 -10.53
CA ILE A 335 -6.58 13.30 -9.34
C ILE A 335 -8.08 13.30 -9.07
N ASP A 336 -8.70 12.11 -9.04
CA ASP A 336 -10.07 12.00 -8.53
C ASP A 336 -10.06 12.01 -7.00
N GLU A 337 -10.57 13.12 -6.46
CA GLU A 337 -10.73 13.32 -5.02
C GLU A 337 -12.15 13.08 -4.53
N ALA A 338 -13.08 12.87 -5.44
CA ALA A 338 -14.50 13.00 -5.14
C ALA A 338 -15.22 11.67 -4.97
N SER A 339 -14.93 10.68 -5.80
CA SER A 339 -15.77 9.49 -5.93
C SER A 339 -15.08 8.17 -5.68
N GLY A 340 -13.73 8.11 -5.74
CA GLY A 340 -13.03 6.84 -5.86
C GLY A 340 -13.38 6.14 -7.18
N ALA A 341 -12.82 4.97 -7.42
CA ALA A 341 -13.01 4.23 -8.68
C ALA A 341 -14.41 3.60 -8.83
N GLY A 342 -15.36 3.95 -7.96
CA GLY A 342 -16.71 3.40 -7.98
C GLY A 342 -16.80 2.00 -7.35
N ASN A 343 -17.81 1.23 -7.72
CA ASN A 343 -18.00 -0.14 -7.22
C ASN A 343 -17.86 -1.18 -8.35
N TYR A 344 -16.89 -0.97 -9.23
CA TYR A 344 -16.53 -1.84 -10.35
C TYR A 344 -15.27 -2.67 -10.04
N LEU A 345 -14.93 -3.57 -10.94
CA LEU A 345 -13.71 -4.37 -10.87
C LEU A 345 -12.42 -3.52 -10.79
N SER A 346 -12.42 -2.32 -11.37
CA SER A 346 -11.31 -1.36 -11.25
C SER A 346 -11.06 -0.96 -9.79
N GLU A 347 -12.14 -0.59 -9.07
CA GLU A 347 -12.09 -0.33 -7.63
C GLU A 347 -11.60 -1.55 -6.86
N PHE A 348 -12.11 -2.74 -7.21
CA PHE A 348 -11.75 -3.99 -6.54
C PHE A 348 -10.25 -4.29 -6.65
N MET A 349 -9.67 -4.17 -7.85
CA MET A 349 -8.24 -4.37 -8.07
C MET A 349 -7.42 -3.27 -7.38
N GLY A 350 -7.83 -2.02 -7.49
CA GLY A 350 -7.18 -0.89 -6.80
C GLY A 350 -7.22 -1.05 -5.28
N TYR A 351 -8.36 -1.52 -4.74
CA TYR A 351 -8.50 -1.83 -3.32
C TYR A 351 -7.50 -2.90 -2.86
N HIS A 352 -7.33 -3.97 -3.62
CA HIS A 352 -6.36 -5.03 -3.30
C HIS A 352 -4.93 -4.48 -3.22
N GLY A 353 -4.56 -3.57 -4.09
CA GLY A 353 -3.24 -2.91 -4.06
C GLY A 353 -3.01 -2.11 -2.77
N VAL A 354 -3.93 -1.25 -2.39
CA VAL A 354 -3.80 -0.45 -1.17
C VAL A 354 -4.01 -1.29 0.10
N TRP A 355 -4.77 -2.37 0.01
CA TRP A 355 -4.93 -3.35 1.10
C TRP A 355 -3.62 -4.11 1.34
N TYR A 356 -3.00 -4.66 0.29
CA TYR A 356 -1.68 -5.31 0.40
C TYR A 356 -0.67 -4.36 1.04
N ARG A 357 -0.54 -3.13 0.55
CA ARG A 357 0.35 -2.14 1.17
C ARG A 357 0.06 -1.95 2.65
N SER A 358 -1.20 -1.90 3.07
CA SER A 358 -1.54 -1.69 4.48
C SER A 358 -1.17 -2.88 5.38
N LEU A 359 -1.08 -4.09 4.83
CA LEU A 359 -0.62 -5.28 5.55
C LEU A 359 0.91 -5.31 5.69
N PHE A 360 1.63 -4.78 4.69
CA PHE A 360 3.09 -4.86 4.58
C PHE A 360 3.79 -3.49 4.67
N ASN A 361 3.16 -2.47 5.23
CA ASN A 361 3.78 -1.16 5.46
C ASN A 361 3.47 -0.63 6.88
N PRO A 362 4.49 -0.51 7.74
CA PRO A 362 5.84 -1.06 7.55
C PRO A 362 5.91 -2.54 7.99
N ASP A 363 6.48 -3.36 7.14
CA ASP A 363 6.91 -4.68 7.57
C ASP A 363 8.08 -4.52 8.55
N PRO A 364 8.21 -5.37 9.59
CA PRO A 364 9.40 -5.41 10.44
C PRO A 364 10.68 -5.67 9.65
N ASN A 365 10.56 -6.38 8.53
CA ASN A 365 11.61 -6.51 7.52
C ASN A 365 11.35 -5.52 6.38
N PRO A 366 12.09 -4.42 6.28
CA PRO A 366 11.91 -3.41 5.23
C PRO A 366 12.17 -3.95 3.82
N LEU A 367 12.75 -5.14 3.68
CA LEU A 367 12.90 -5.81 2.40
C LEU A 367 11.58 -6.38 1.86
N ASN A 368 10.63 -6.64 2.75
CA ASN A 368 9.30 -7.14 2.41
C ASN A 368 8.23 -6.03 2.42
N ALA A 369 8.61 -4.80 2.76
CA ALA A 369 7.65 -3.71 2.90
C ALA A 369 7.17 -3.21 1.54
N CYS A 370 5.85 -3.08 1.39
CA CYS A 370 5.23 -2.35 0.29
C CYS A 370 4.99 -0.90 0.71
N PHE A 371 5.73 0.03 0.13
CA PHE A 371 5.70 1.44 0.55
C PHE A 371 4.66 2.27 -0.18
N MET A 372 4.32 1.92 -1.42
CA MET A 372 3.40 2.69 -2.25
C MET A 372 2.39 1.81 -2.94
N SER A 373 1.16 2.31 -3.06
CA SER A 373 0.15 1.70 -3.91
C SER A 373 -0.92 2.70 -4.29
N GLY A 374 -1.49 2.51 -5.48
CA GLY A 374 -2.63 3.25 -5.98
C GLY A 374 -3.06 2.76 -7.35
N HIS A 375 -4.04 3.46 -7.93
CA HIS A 375 -4.70 3.08 -9.17
C HIS A 375 -4.72 4.22 -10.17
N ILE A 376 -4.61 3.87 -11.45
CA ILE A 376 -4.66 4.80 -12.56
C ILE A 376 -5.68 4.31 -13.59
N HIS A 377 -6.70 5.11 -13.89
CA HIS A 377 -7.57 4.89 -15.02
C HIS A 377 -6.97 5.49 -16.30
N VAL A 378 -6.85 4.65 -17.30
CA VAL A 378 -6.37 5.03 -18.64
C VAL A 378 -7.57 5.21 -19.56
N GLY A 379 -7.70 6.39 -20.15
CA GLY A 379 -8.84 6.72 -21.03
C GLY A 379 -9.00 5.74 -22.18
N GLY A 380 -10.26 5.38 -22.45
CA GLY A 380 -10.58 4.28 -23.36
C GLY A 380 -10.15 4.46 -24.83
N GLN A 381 -9.71 5.67 -25.21
CA GLN A 381 -9.18 5.94 -26.56
C GLN A 381 -7.71 6.39 -26.56
N VAL A 382 -7.03 6.24 -25.46
CA VAL A 382 -5.59 6.51 -25.38
C VAL A 382 -4.85 5.54 -26.31
N ALA A 383 -4.07 6.08 -27.22
CA ALA A 383 -3.18 5.28 -28.05
C ALA A 383 -2.18 4.53 -27.17
N TRP A 384 -1.94 3.26 -27.43
CA TRP A 384 -1.09 2.39 -26.60
C TRP A 384 0.29 2.98 -26.32
N GLN A 385 0.92 3.53 -27.37
CA GLN A 385 2.22 4.19 -27.22
C GLN A 385 2.15 5.42 -26.30
N THR A 386 1.10 6.23 -26.42
CA THR A 386 0.87 7.40 -25.54
C THR A 386 0.67 6.95 -24.10
N GLY A 387 -0.14 5.91 -23.89
CA GLY A 387 -0.37 5.32 -22.57
C GLY A 387 0.89 4.69 -21.98
N PHE A 388 1.72 4.03 -22.80
CA PHE A 388 3.01 3.50 -22.36
C PHE A 388 3.95 4.62 -21.89
N GLU A 389 4.03 5.75 -22.61
CA GLU A 389 4.80 6.90 -22.17
C GLU A 389 4.24 7.48 -20.83
N GLY A 390 2.91 7.53 -20.69
CA GLY A 390 2.26 7.92 -19.43
C GLY A 390 2.62 6.97 -18.28
N ALA A 391 2.63 5.67 -18.53
CA ALA A 391 3.04 4.65 -17.55
C ALA A 391 4.51 4.83 -17.13
N LYS A 392 5.42 5.08 -18.09
CA LYS A 392 6.83 5.37 -17.80
C LYS A 392 7.02 6.62 -16.95
N ILE A 393 6.29 7.69 -17.24
CA ILE A 393 6.34 8.92 -16.43
C ILE A 393 5.86 8.61 -15.00
N SER A 394 4.74 7.89 -14.86
CA SER A 394 4.21 7.50 -13.55
C SER A 394 5.20 6.65 -12.76
N LEU A 395 5.86 5.70 -13.42
CA LEU A 395 6.91 4.87 -12.81
C LEU A 395 8.12 5.69 -12.35
N ARG A 396 8.61 6.64 -13.17
CA ARG A 396 9.74 7.49 -12.78
C ARG A 396 9.44 8.30 -11.52
N GLU A 397 8.23 8.85 -11.40
CA GLU A 397 7.84 9.60 -10.21
C GLU A 397 7.68 8.68 -8.98
N VAL A 398 7.16 7.46 -9.16
CA VAL A 398 7.11 6.45 -8.10
C VAL A 398 8.51 6.05 -7.65
N ILE A 399 9.43 5.76 -8.56
CA ILE A 399 10.81 5.41 -8.25
C ILE A 399 11.53 6.56 -7.53
N LYS A 400 11.38 7.78 -8.03
CA LYS A 400 11.93 8.97 -7.38
C LYS A 400 11.40 9.13 -5.95
N ALA A 401 10.13 8.86 -5.74
CA ALA A 401 9.53 8.89 -4.42
C ALA A 401 10.04 7.74 -3.53
N LEU A 402 10.19 6.52 -4.06
CA LEU A 402 10.77 5.38 -3.35
C LEU A 402 12.21 5.66 -2.92
N ASN A 403 13.03 6.24 -3.79
CA ASN A 403 14.42 6.60 -3.48
C ASN A 403 14.54 7.64 -2.34
N ASN A 404 13.46 8.35 -2.01
CA ASN A 404 13.44 9.26 -0.86
C ASN A 404 13.08 8.58 0.47
N ILE A 405 12.56 7.36 0.45
CA ILE A 405 12.12 6.62 1.65
C ILE A 405 12.91 5.34 1.90
N LEU A 406 13.47 4.78 0.84
CA LEU A 406 14.28 3.57 0.94
C LEU A 406 15.71 3.91 1.41
N PRO A 407 16.38 2.98 2.09
CA PRO A 407 17.79 3.13 2.40
C PRO A 407 18.59 3.38 1.11
N ILE A 408 19.54 4.31 1.18
CA ILE A 408 20.45 4.59 0.07
C ILE A 408 21.36 3.38 -0.11
N THR A 409 21.47 2.90 -1.35
CA THR A 409 22.38 1.79 -1.67
C THR A 409 23.80 2.18 -1.33
N GLY A 410 24.48 1.35 -0.55
CA GLY A 410 25.84 1.60 -0.06
C GLY A 410 25.93 2.42 1.22
N ASP A 411 24.87 3.07 1.68
CA ASP A 411 24.82 3.84 2.95
C ASP A 411 24.70 2.87 4.14
N LEU A 412 25.84 2.29 4.54
CA LEU A 412 25.89 1.25 5.57
C LEU A 412 25.66 1.82 6.97
N ASN A 413 26.08 3.05 7.23
CA ASN A 413 25.84 3.71 8.52
C ASN A 413 24.45 4.34 8.61
N GLN A 414 23.68 4.35 7.51
CA GLN A 414 22.31 4.86 7.39
C GLN A 414 22.18 6.33 7.86
N ASP A 415 23.19 7.14 7.62
CA ASP A 415 23.14 8.58 7.93
C ASP A 415 22.45 9.42 6.84
N GLY A 416 22.12 8.79 5.71
CA GLY A 416 21.44 9.37 4.56
C GLY A 416 22.39 9.98 3.54
N VAL A 417 23.68 9.66 3.62
CA VAL A 417 24.71 10.11 2.67
C VAL A 417 25.66 8.96 2.37
N LEU A 418 25.79 8.58 1.11
CA LEU A 418 26.85 7.66 0.71
C LEU A 418 28.20 8.37 0.79
N SER A 419 29.08 7.91 1.66
CA SER A 419 30.32 8.59 2.03
C SER A 419 31.49 7.62 2.27
N ILE A 420 32.69 8.20 2.52
CA ILE A 420 33.89 7.42 2.89
C ILE A 420 33.68 6.60 4.17
N LEU A 421 32.73 6.99 5.03
CA LEU A 421 32.46 6.26 6.27
C LEU A 421 31.81 4.91 5.96
N ASP A 422 30.96 4.85 4.94
CA ASP A 422 30.32 3.59 4.50
C ASP A 422 31.34 2.64 3.90
N PHE A 423 32.25 3.19 3.06
CA PHE A 423 33.39 2.43 2.56
C PHE A 423 34.23 1.83 3.70
N TYR A 424 34.53 2.63 4.72
CA TYR A 424 35.30 2.17 5.88
C TYR A 424 34.54 1.09 6.67
N LEU A 425 33.26 1.26 6.87
CA LEU A 425 32.44 0.24 7.56
C LEU A 425 32.38 -1.07 6.76
N LEU A 426 32.22 -1.00 5.42
CA LEU A 426 32.24 -2.20 4.58
C LEU A 426 33.62 -2.87 4.62
N LEU A 427 34.70 -2.10 4.71
CA LEU A 427 36.05 -2.65 4.89
C LEU A 427 36.15 -3.44 6.21
N ASN A 428 35.52 -2.95 7.30
CA ASN A 428 35.49 -3.67 8.58
C ASN A 428 34.67 -4.96 8.50
N VAL A 429 33.73 -5.09 7.59
CA VAL A 429 33.04 -6.37 7.33
C VAL A 429 34.03 -7.42 6.83
N PHE A 430 34.92 -7.05 5.91
CA PHE A 430 35.92 -7.96 5.34
C PHE A 430 37.03 -8.34 6.33
N THR A 431 37.33 -7.45 7.29
CA THR A 431 38.30 -7.78 8.37
C THR A 431 37.67 -8.59 9.49
N GLY A 432 36.33 -8.73 9.49
CA GLY A 432 35.59 -9.46 10.54
C GLY A 432 35.31 -8.62 11.79
N ASP A 433 35.57 -7.33 11.73
CA ASP A 433 35.32 -6.38 12.83
C ASP A 433 33.85 -5.85 12.84
N TYR A 434 33.09 -6.13 11.79
CA TYR A 434 31.69 -5.75 11.66
C TYR A 434 30.87 -6.88 11.04
N GLU A 435 29.75 -7.26 11.67
CA GLU A 435 28.80 -8.24 11.12
C GLU A 435 27.59 -7.49 10.52
N LEU A 436 27.25 -7.78 9.27
CA LEU A 436 26.09 -7.22 8.60
C LEU A 436 24.82 -7.84 9.13
N SER A 437 23.80 -7.01 9.40
CA SER A 437 22.42 -7.44 9.46
C SER A 437 21.92 -7.79 8.06
N GLU A 438 20.76 -8.47 7.96
CA GLU A 438 20.14 -8.80 6.68
C GLU A 438 19.87 -7.53 5.84
N LEU A 439 19.38 -6.46 6.47
CA LEU A 439 19.15 -5.18 5.79
C LEU A 439 20.46 -4.56 5.29
N GLU A 440 21.47 -4.52 6.13
CA GLU A 440 22.78 -3.95 5.77
C GLU A 440 23.42 -4.74 4.63
N PHE A 441 23.27 -6.08 4.63
CA PHE A 441 23.73 -6.91 3.52
C PHE A 441 23.12 -6.43 2.18
N HIS A 442 21.81 -6.24 2.13
CA HIS A 442 21.14 -5.78 0.90
C HIS A 442 21.43 -4.31 0.55
N ILE A 443 21.79 -3.49 1.54
CA ILE A 443 22.21 -2.10 1.28
C ILE A 443 23.57 -2.08 0.58
N VAL A 444 24.47 -2.98 0.95
CA VAL A 444 25.86 -2.97 0.46
C VAL A 444 26.14 -3.98 -0.67
N ASP A 445 25.24 -4.90 -0.97
CA ASP A 445 25.27 -5.72 -2.18
C ASP A 445 24.83 -4.85 -3.38
N ILE A 446 25.77 -4.00 -3.84
CA ILE A 446 25.47 -2.96 -4.84
C ILE A 446 25.25 -3.54 -6.22
N ASN A 447 26.01 -4.55 -6.58
CA ASN A 447 25.89 -5.21 -7.87
C ASN A 447 24.72 -6.21 -7.90
N ASN A 448 24.06 -6.45 -6.76
CA ASN A 448 22.95 -7.38 -6.58
C ASN A 448 23.26 -8.83 -7.02
N ASP A 449 24.47 -9.31 -6.75
CA ASP A 449 24.88 -10.68 -7.07
C ASP A 449 24.67 -11.65 -5.89
N SER A 450 24.06 -11.17 -4.80
CA SER A 450 23.79 -11.89 -3.55
C SER A 450 25.07 -12.25 -2.77
N ARG A 451 26.10 -11.48 -2.96
CA ARG A 451 27.34 -11.53 -2.20
C ARG A 451 27.73 -10.12 -1.81
N VAL A 452 28.38 -10.00 -0.68
CA VAL A 452 29.04 -8.77 -0.29
C VAL A 452 30.53 -9.04 -0.36
N ASP A 453 31.17 -8.53 -1.41
CA ASP A 453 32.57 -8.78 -1.68
C ASP A 453 33.33 -7.54 -2.19
N ILE A 454 34.53 -7.76 -2.69
CA ILE A 454 35.40 -6.68 -3.13
C ILE A 454 34.82 -5.87 -4.29
N PHE A 455 33.91 -6.44 -5.07
CA PHE A 455 33.28 -5.72 -6.19
C PHE A 455 32.31 -4.65 -5.68
N ASP A 456 31.56 -4.93 -4.59
CA ASP A 456 30.71 -3.93 -3.95
C ASP A 456 31.54 -2.80 -3.33
N LEU A 457 32.65 -3.16 -2.70
CA LEU A 457 33.58 -2.17 -2.14
C LEU A 457 34.14 -1.22 -3.23
N ILE A 458 34.46 -1.77 -4.43
CA ILE A 458 34.90 -0.97 -5.57
C ILE A 458 33.79 -0.05 -6.02
N LEU A 459 32.55 -0.52 -6.13
CA LEU A 459 31.41 0.30 -6.55
C LEU A 459 31.13 1.44 -5.57
N ILE A 460 31.24 1.18 -4.25
CA ILE A 460 31.17 2.25 -3.24
C ILE A 460 32.31 3.23 -3.42
N SER A 461 33.54 2.72 -3.60
CA SER A 461 34.72 3.56 -3.80
C SER A 461 34.57 4.50 -4.99
N ASP A 462 34.11 3.98 -6.13
CA ASP A 462 33.90 4.77 -7.36
C ASP A 462 32.80 5.84 -7.20
N SER A 463 31.84 5.56 -6.31
CA SER A 463 30.74 6.49 -6.02
C SER A 463 31.12 7.60 -5.04
N VAL A 464 32.13 7.36 -4.19
CA VAL A 464 32.51 8.25 -3.06
C VAL A 464 33.80 9.02 -3.35
N LEU A 465 34.74 8.38 -4.06
CA LEU A 465 36.01 9.02 -4.37
C LEU A 465 35.92 9.74 -5.73
N PRO A 466 36.32 11.04 -5.81
CA PRO A 466 36.37 11.72 -7.09
C PRO A 466 37.38 11.03 -8.02
N SER A 467 36.92 10.73 -9.23
CA SER A 467 37.73 10.18 -10.33
C SER A 467 38.85 11.17 -10.78
#